data_ba240eef0c05f18c82fa43bcfce48f44
#
_entry.id   ba240eef0c05f18c82fa43bcfce48f44
#
_cell.length_a   1.000
_cell.length_b   1.000
_cell.length_c   1.000
_cell.angle_alpha   90.00
_cell.angle_beta   90.00
_cell.angle_gamma   90.00
#
_symmetry.space_group_name_H-M   'P 1'
#
loop_
_entity.id
_entity.type
_entity.pdbx_description
1 polymer ?
#
loop_
_entity_poly.entity_id
_entity_poly.type
_entity_poly.pdbx_seq_one_letter_code
_entity_poly.pdbx_strand_id
1 'polypeptide(L)'
;MIALLVASAINLAALQASIAAPTDAFRGCLRDAATKAKSEKVPGDGIEAYLKKACTVQMGSLKEALVAFRMKNGMSRKAAGDDAEMTVDDYVSTPADNYKFMANMDAKPAPTAAPPAITPAAAPATSTQPPKH
;
A
#
# COMPACT_ATOMS: atom_id res chain seq x y z
N MET A 1 36.82 27.07 -16.56
CA MET A 1 35.97 25.92 -16.88
C MET A 1 35.12 25.40 -15.69
N ILE A 2 35.18 25.97 -14.51
CA ILE A 2 34.46 25.52 -13.31
C ILE A 2 33.02 26.08 -13.24
N ALA A 3 32.74 27.20 -13.91
CA ALA A 3 31.43 27.85 -13.86
C ALA A 3 30.28 27.12 -14.59
N LEU A 4 30.58 26.26 -15.56
CA LEU A 4 29.56 25.50 -16.33
C LEU A 4 28.97 24.31 -15.55
N LEU A 5 29.71 23.75 -14.59
CA LEU A 5 29.22 22.61 -13.78
C LEU A 5 28.24 23.05 -12.69
N VAL A 6 28.36 24.26 -12.16
CA VAL A 6 27.48 24.78 -11.11
C VAL A 6 26.08 25.11 -11.68
N ALA A 7 25.99 25.59 -12.90
CA ALA A 7 24.72 25.94 -13.55
C ALA A 7 23.86 24.68 -13.82
N SER A 8 24.49 23.53 -14.11
CA SER A 8 23.78 22.27 -14.34
C SER A 8 23.18 21.69 -13.06
N ALA A 9 23.85 21.83 -11.93
CA ALA A 9 23.37 21.33 -10.64
C ALA A 9 22.15 22.14 -10.12
N ILE A 10 22.12 23.43 -10.34
CA ILE A 10 21.00 24.30 -9.93
C ILE A 10 19.72 23.96 -10.72
N ASN A 11 19.84 23.68 -12.02
CA ASN A 11 18.70 23.29 -12.85
C ASN A 11 18.09 21.95 -12.43
N LEU A 12 18.91 20.97 -12.04
CA LEU A 12 18.42 19.65 -11.63
C LEU A 12 17.66 19.72 -10.31
N ALA A 13 18.16 20.48 -9.34
CA ALA A 13 17.49 20.69 -8.06
C ALA A 13 16.14 21.41 -8.21
N ALA A 14 16.07 22.44 -9.06
CA ALA A 14 14.83 23.16 -9.34
C ALA A 14 13.79 22.26 -10.05
N LEU A 15 14.23 21.36 -10.93
CA LEU A 15 13.35 20.41 -11.62
C LEU A 15 12.80 19.35 -10.66
N GLN A 16 13.60 18.87 -9.72
CA GLN A 16 13.14 17.92 -8.69
C GLN A 16 12.16 18.59 -7.73
N ALA A 17 12.38 19.85 -7.35
CA ALA A 17 11.44 20.61 -6.52
C ALA A 17 10.07 20.77 -7.20
N SER A 18 10.01 20.81 -8.55
CA SER A 18 8.75 21.00 -9.28
C SER A 18 7.77 19.81 -9.19
N ILE A 19 8.26 18.60 -8.87
CA ILE A 19 7.41 17.40 -8.69
C ILE A 19 7.18 17.05 -7.23
N ALA A 20 7.98 17.58 -6.31
CA ALA A 20 7.91 17.23 -4.89
C ALA A 20 6.55 17.64 -4.27
N ALA A 21 6.14 18.89 -4.45
CA ALA A 21 4.89 19.39 -3.87
C ALA A 21 3.65 18.68 -4.41
N PRO A 22 3.47 18.44 -5.72
CA PRO A 22 2.36 17.61 -6.22
C PRO A 22 2.39 16.17 -5.71
N THR A 23 3.58 15.58 -5.57
CA THR A 23 3.75 14.23 -5.02
C THR A 23 3.27 14.16 -3.57
N ASP A 24 3.71 15.10 -2.73
CA ASP A 24 3.33 15.15 -1.32
C ASP A 24 1.84 15.41 -1.14
N ALA A 25 1.26 16.30 -1.94
CA ALA A 25 -0.18 16.56 -1.94
C ALA A 25 -0.99 15.32 -2.33
N PHE A 26 -0.55 14.57 -3.34
CA PHE A 26 -1.23 13.35 -3.77
C PHE A 26 -1.12 12.24 -2.73
N ARG A 27 0.07 12.02 -2.16
CA ARG A 27 0.28 11.04 -1.08
C ARG A 27 -0.51 11.38 0.18
N GLY A 28 -0.60 12.66 0.51
CA GLY A 28 -1.43 13.15 1.61
C GLY A 28 -2.91 12.81 1.39
N CYS A 29 -3.44 13.16 0.21
CA CYS A 29 -4.80 12.83 -0.17
C CYS A 29 -5.08 11.32 -0.10
N LEU A 30 -4.19 10.46 -0.61
CA LEU A 30 -4.35 9.01 -0.58
C LEU A 30 -4.44 8.46 0.86
N ARG A 31 -3.65 8.99 1.80
CA ARG A 31 -3.72 8.60 3.22
C ARG A 31 -5.06 8.99 3.84
N ASP A 32 -5.51 10.22 3.60
CA ASP A 32 -6.77 10.71 4.13
C ASP A 32 -7.95 9.94 3.53
N ALA A 33 -7.92 9.69 2.23
CA ALA A 33 -8.93 8.89 1.52
C ALA A 33 -8.97 7.44 2.02
N ALA A 34 -7.82 6.81 2.27
CA ALA A 34 -7.75 5.45 2.83
C ALA A 34 -8.33 5.39 4.26
N THR A 35 -8.07 6.41 5.08
CA THR A 35 -8.65 6.52 6.42
C THR A 35 -10.17 6.67 6.34
N LYS A 36 -10.65 7.51 5.43
CA LYS A 36 -12.08 7.70 5.19
C LYS A 36 -12.74 6.43 4.66
N ALA A 37 -12.10 5.73 3.71
CA ALA A 37 -12.58 4.46 3.19
C ALA A 37 -12.80 3.43 4.30
N LYS A 38 -11.93 3.40 5.31
CA LYS A 38 -12.05 2.52 6.47
C LYS A 38 -13.30 2.83 7.29
N SER A 39 -13.58 4.12 7.55
CA SER A 39 -14.79 4.53 8.27
C SER A 39 -16.07 4.26 7.47
N GLU A 40 -16.02 4.37 6.16
CA GLU A 40 -17.13 4.09 5.24
C GLU A 40 -17.26 2.61 4.88
N LYS A 41 -16.35 1.76 5.37
CA LYS A 41 -16.31 0.30 5.10
C LYS A 41 -16.29 -0.03 3.61
N VAL A 42 -15.49 0.70 2.84
CA VAL A 42 -15.33 0.45 1.40
C VAL A 42 -14.78 -0.97 1.19
N PRO A 43 -15.37 -1.79 0.30
CA PRO A 43 -14.84 -3.11 0.00
C PRO A 43 -13.42 -3.07 -0.55
N GLY A 44 -12.59 -4.07 -0.19
CA GLY A 44 -11.18 -4.11 -0.60
C GLY A 44 -10.96 -4.13 -2.12
N ASP A 45 -11.86 -4.76 -2.87
CA ASP A 45 -11.84 -4.79 -4.34
C ASP A 45 -12.20 -3.43 -4.99
N GLY A 46 -12.91 -2.56 -4.28
CA GLY A 46 -13.27 -1.21 -4.72
C GLY A 46 -12.30 -0.11 -4.28
N ILE A 47 -11.32 -0.41 -3.45
CA ILE A 47 -10.50 0.62 -2.79
C ILE A 47 -9.67 1.46 -3.77
N GLU A 48 -9.08 0.87 -4.80
CA GLU A 48 -8.28 1.61 -5.78
C GLU A 48 -9.12 2.64 -6.54
N ALA A 49 -10.31 2.24 -7.00
CA ALA A 49 -11.24 3.14 -7.68
C ALA A 49 -11.70 4.27 -6.73
N TYR A 50 -11.93 3.94 -5.46
CA TYR A 50 -12.29 4.92 -4.44
C TYR A 50 -11.18 5.95 -4.24
N LEU A 51 -9.91 5.51 -4.07
CA LEU A 51 -8.75 6.38 -3.88
C LEU A 51 -8.53 7.30 -5.08
N LYS A 52 -8.56 6.76 -6.30
CA LYS A 52 -8.43 7.53 -7.54
C LYS A 52 -9.53 8.60 -7.66
N LYS A 53 -10.76 8.24 -7.37
CA LYS A 53 -11.90 9.17 -7.39
C LYS A 53 -11.78 10.26 -6.34
N ALA A 54 -11.41 9.91 -5.11
CA ALA A 54 -11.27 10.87 -4.01
C ALA A 54 -10.14 11.87 -4.25
N CYS A 55 -9.06 11.45 -4.93
CA CYS A 55 -7.84 12.25 -5.13
C CYS A 55 -7.64 12.70 -6.59
N THR A 56 -8.71 12.82 -7.37
CA THR A 56 -8.65 13.16 -8.80
C THR A 56 -7.88 14.46 -9.08
N VAL A 57 -8.06 15.49 -8.27
CA VAL A 57 -7.39 16.80 -8.46
C VAL A 57 -5.88 16.69 -8.24
N GLN A 58 -5.46 16.10 -7.13
CA GLN A 58 -4.05 15.92 -6.78
C GLN A 58 -3.35 14.96 -7.76
N MET A 59 -4.06 13.91 -8.18
CA MET A 59 -3.62 12.98 -9.21
C MET A 59 -3.35 13.70 -10.54
N GLY A 60 -4.27 14.56 -10.99
CA GLY A 60 -4.10 15.36 -12.20
C GLY A 60 -2.89 16.29 -12.11
N SER A 61 -2.74 17.02 -11.01
CA SER A 61 -1.60 17.90 -10.78
C SER A 61 -0.26 17.16 -10.78
N LEU A 62 -0.21 15.97 -10.19
CA LEU A 62 1.00 15.14 -10.21
C LEU A 62 1.31 14.65 -11.62
N LYS A 63 0.33 14.16 -12.38
CA LYS A 63 0.52 13.74 -13.77
C LYS A 63 1.08 14.86 -14.64
N GLU A 64 0.51 16.05 -14.56
CA GLU A 64 1.00 17.21 -15.31
C GLU A 64 2.45 17.55 -14.96
N ALA A 65 2.80 17.56 -13.68
CA ALA A 65 4.16 17.82 -13.22
C ALA A 65 5.15 16.74 -13.70
N LEU A 66 4.76 15.46 -13.63
CA LEU A 66 5.57 14.33 -14.12
C LEU A 66 5.79 14.42 -15.63
N VAL A 67 4.74 14.66 -16.42
CA VAL A 67 4.86 14.81 -17.88
C VAL A 67 5.81 15.97 -18.23
N ALA A 68 5.64 17.12 -17.59
CA ALA A 68 6.51 18.28 -17.81
C ALA A 68 7.98 17.97 -17.47
N PHE A 69 8.21 17.29 -16.34
CA PHE A 69 9.54 16.86 -15.90
C PHE A 69 10.19 15.88 -16.90
N ARG A 70 9.45 14.83 -17.31
CA ARG A 70 9.94 13.82 -18.26
C ARG A 70 10.25 14.41 -19.63
N MET A 71 9.38 15.31 -20.13
CA MET A 71 9.61 16.00 -21.41
C MET A 71 10.85 16.89 -21.36
N LYS A 72 11.11 17.59 -20.27
CA LYS A 72 12.34 18.37 -20.08
C LYS A 72 13.59 17.47 -20.07
N ASN A 73 13.45 16.22 -19.67
CA ASN A 73 14.54 15.21 -19.71
C ASN A 73 14.61 14.46 -21.06
N GLY A 74 13.93 14.93 -22.10
CA GLY A 74 14.04 14.41 -23.46
C GLY A 74 13.05 13.30 -23.81
N MET A 75 12.10 12.96 -22.96
CA MET A 75 11.04 12.02 -23.31
C MET A 75 10.03 12.63 -24.27
N SER A 76 9.50 11.85 -25.19
CA SER A 76 8.35 12.26 -25.99
C SER A 76 7.12 12.46 -25.09
N ARG A 77 6.18 13.31 -25.53
CA ARG A 77 4.94 13.56 -24.77
C ARG A 77 4.16 12.26 -24.48
N LYS A 78 4.08 11.36 -25.46
CA LYS A 78 3.39 10.08 -25.30
C LYS A 78 4.08 9.21 -24.21
N ALA A 79 5.40 9.02 -24.34
CA ALA A 79 6.16 8.23 -23.37
C ALA A 79 6.11 8.85 -21.97
N ALA A 80 6.18 10.18 -21.87
CA ALA A 80 6.05 10.89 -20.59
C ALA A 80 4.66 10.71 -19.95
N GLY A 81 3.62 10.67 -20.76
CA GLY A 81 2.25 10.39 -20.31
C GLY A 81 2.09 8.98 -19.79
N ASP A 82 2.55 7.99 -20.54
CA ASP A 82 2.50 6.57 -20.16
C ASP A 82 3.29 6.32 -18.85
N ASP A 83 4.46 6.94 -18.69
CA ASP A 83 5.27 6.87 -17.47
C ASP A 83 4.59 7.56 -16.27
N ALA A 84 3.95 8.69 -16.50
CA ALA A 84 3.20 9.40 -15.46
C ALA A 84 1.99 8.57 -14.95
N GLU A 85 1.27 7.89 -15.86
CA GLU A 85 0.18 6.97 -15.49
C GLU A 85 0.71 5.84 -14.60
N MET A 86 1.77 5.17 -15.03
CA MET A 86 2.39 4.08 -14.28
C MET A 86 2.84 4.54 -12.88
N THR A 87 3.47 5.72 -12.81
CA THR A 87 3.91 6.31 -11.53
C THR A 87 2.72 6.57 -10.60
N VAL A 88 1.61 7.09 -11.11
CA VAL A 88 0.38 7.32 -10.33
C VAL A 88 -0.22 6.01 -9.84
N ASP A 89 -0.27 4.99 -10.70
CA ASP A 89 -0.80 3.67 -10.32
C ASP A 89 0.04 3.03 -9.21
N ASP A 90 1.37 3.15 -9.25
CA ASP A 90 2.26 2.71 -8.17
C ASP A 90 1.97 3.43 -6.84
N TYR A 91 1.71 4.74 -6.86
CA TYR A 91 1.33 5.47 -5.65
C TYR A 91 -0.02 5.04 -5.08
N VAL A 92 -0.98 4.66 -5.92
CA VAL A 92 -2.31 4.19 -5.49
C VAL A 92 -2.25 2.76 -4.97
N SER A 93 -1.46 1.89 -5.59
CA SER A 93 -1.39 0.46 -5.24
C SER A 93 -0.93 0.24 -3.79
N THR A 94 0.08 0.98 -3.34
CA THR A 94 0.63 0.82 -1.98
C THR A 94 -0.43 1.02 -0.88
N PRO A 95 -1.16 2.15 -0.81
CA PRO A 95 -2.21 2.31 0.20
C PRO A 95 -3.40 1.38 -0.03
N ALA A 96 -3.70 0.99 -1.27
CA ALA A 96 -4.76 0.04 -1.57
C ALA A 96 -4.43 -1.36 -1.06
N ASP A 97 -3.21 -1.84 -1.25
CA ASP A 97 -2.78 -3.15 -0.77
C ASP A 97 -2.70 -3.19 0.76
N ASN A 98 -2.21 -2.12 1.39
CA ASN A 98 -2.25 -1.98 2.84
C ASN A 98 -3.69 -2.02 3.38
N TYR A 99 -4.61 -1.33 2.72
CA TYR A 99 -6.03 -1.35 3.08
C TYR A 99 -6.63 -2.75 2.98
N LYS A 100 -6.41 -3.46 1.84
CA LYS A 100 -6.87 -4.84 1.63
C LYS A 100 -6.31 -5.78 2.68
N PHE A 101 -5.02 -5.65 2.99
CA PHE A 101 -4.36 -6.46 4.02
C PHE A 101 -5.02 -6.27 5.41
N MET A 102 -5.22 -5.02 5.83
CA MET A 102 -5.86 -4.72 7.12
C MET A 102 -7.31 -5.19 7.17
N ALA A 103 -8.09 -5.00 6.09
CA ALA A 103 -9.46 -5.48 6.00
C ALA A 103 -9.55 -7.01 6.14
N ASN A 104 -8.61 -7.74 5.55
CA ASN A 104 -8.54 -9.20 5.67
C ASN A 104 -8.15 -9.66 7.09
N MET A 105 -7.31 -8.90 7.79
CA MET A 105 -6.95 -9.18 9.18
C MET A 105 -8.16 -8.99 10.11
N ASP A 106 -8.94 -7.92 9.90
CA ASP A 106 -10.15 -7.63 10.67
C ASP A 106 -11.28 -8.64 10.38
N ALA A 107 -11.33 -9.21 9.17
CA ALA A 107 -12.34 -10.20 8.75
C ALA A 107 -12.02 -11.63 9.20
N LYS A 108 -10.77 -11.92 9.58
CA LYS A 108 -10.39 -13.26 10.04
C LYS A 108 -10.93 -13.48 11.46
N PRO A 109 -11.83 -14.47 11.72
CA PRO A 109 -12.25 -14.79 13.06
C PRO A 109 -11.02 -15.11 13.90
N ALA A 110 -10.95 -14.54 15.10
CA ALA A 110 -9.94 -14.95 16.07
C ALA A 110 -9.98 -16.49 16.15
N PRO A 111 -8.82 -17.19 16.09
CA PRO A 111 -8.83 -18.63 16.25
C PRO A 111 -9.45 -18.91 17.62
N THR A 112 -10.64 -19.50 17.59
CA THR A 112 -11.28 -20.02 18.79
C THR A 112 -10.40 -21.18 19.25
N ALA A 113 -9.43 -20.88 20.09
CA ALA A 113 -8.68 -21.88 20.83
C ALA A 113 -9.67 -22.49 21.82
N ALA A 114 -10.45 -23.44 21.35
CA ALA A 114 -11.06 -24.43 22.25
C ALA A 114 -9.89 -25.28 22.77
N PRO A 115 -9.61 -25.27 24.08
CA PRO A 115 -8.63 -26.20 24.61
C PRO A 115 -9.11 -27.62 24.31
N PRO A 116 -8.24 -28.56 23.86
CA PRO A 116 -8.63 -29.94 23.71
C PRO A 116 -9.10 -30.44 25.07
N ALA A 117 -10.33 -30.92 25.13
CA ALA A 117 -10.85 -31.62 26.29
C ALA A 117 -9.92 -32.83 26.55
N ILE A 118 -9.14 -32.73 27.63
CA ILE A 118 -8.34 -33.85 28.12
C ILE A 118 -9.34 -34.84 28.70
N THR A 119 -9.68 -35.85 27.93
CA THR A 119 -10.42 -37.02 28.44
C THR A 119 -9.44 -37.74 29.36
N PRO A 120 -9.74 -37.93 30.69
CA PRO A 120 -8.88 -38.73 31.54
C PRO A 120 -8.96 -40.19 31.07
N ALA A 121 -7.82 -40.72 30.62
CA ALA A 121 -7.68 -42.12 30.30
C ALA A 121 -7.96 -42.93 31.53
N ALA A 122 -8.91 -43.85 31.44
CA ALA A 122 -9.23 -44.83 32.47
C ALA A 122 -7.98 -45.62 32.82
N ALA A 123 -7.68 -45.70 34.11
CA ALA A 123 -6.61 -46.51 34.64
C ALA A 123 -6.79 -47.98 34.30
N PRO A 124 -5.76 -48.74 33.91
CA PRO A 124 -5.85 -50.17 33.72
C PRO A 124 -6.00 -50.87 35.07
N ALA A 125 -6.99 -51.75 35.16
CA ALA A 125 -7.27 -52.60 36.32
C ALA A 125 -6.06 -53.49 36.59
N THR A 126 -5.61 -53.47 37.83
CA THR A 126 -4.58 -54.36 38.38
C THR A 126 -5.13 -55.78 38.41
N SER A 127 -4.63 -56.63 37.54
CA SER A 127 -4.88 -58.04 37.61
C SER A 127 -4.00 -58.69 38.70
N THR A 128 -4.60 -59.01 39.82
CA THR A 128 -3.98 -59.80 40.88
C THR A 128 -3.93 -61.28 40.48
N GLN A 129 -2.75 -61.82 40.25
CA GLN A 129 -2.52 -63.23 39.98
C GLN A 129 -2.14 -63.89 41.26
N PRO A 130 -2.84 -65.04 41.66
CA PRO A 130 -2.54 -65.77 42.90
C PRO A 130 -1.29 -66.63 42.72
N PRO A 131 -0.58 -66.96 43.86
CA PRO A 131 0.62 -67.79 43.81
C PRO A 131 0.26 -69.22 43.64
N LYS A 132 1.00 -69.93 42.77
CA LYS A 132 1.00 -71.42 42.73
C LYS A 132 2.24 -71.94 43.45
N HIS A 133 2.02 -72.92 44.28
CA HIS A 133 2.97 -73.78 44.99
C HIS A 133 4.01 -74.46 44.12
#